data_7f33cceb5a0514df6bf41597d4188b5b
#
_entry.id   7f33cceb5a0514df6bf41597d4188b5b
#
_cell.length_a   1.000
_cell.length_b   1.000
_cell.length_c   1.000
_cell.angle_alpha   90.00
_cell.angle_beta   90.00
_cell.angle_gamma   90.00
#
_symmetry.space_group_name_H-M   'P 1'
#
loop_
_entity.id
_entity.type
_entity.pdbx_description
1 polymer ?
#
loop_
_entity_poly.entity_id
_entity_poly.type
_entity_poly.pdbx_seq_one_letter_code
_entity_poly.pdbx_strand_id
1 'polypeptide(L)'
;MRKVTLSIPVAVLALCLGAAQLPAQQPGSSTFQWYIGGQGGIINFGTIAGRKTVPLGGAQLLVMGKRTGLLLSVEEGFGSNEQGAYTLQAINAQDTVVGQQGVAASFTDLRKYSAMLIAMPIRGPITPFFGIGVGILHTSGNTPDDNFTKSIGSSGFGAFVGGLNFQVSRFSAFGQYQITTAPNEQVFTQRFSDGSRIVAFGNLFTGPTHTFTAGLRFGLGNAKERATSGGY
;
A
#
# COMPACT_ATOMS: atom_id res chain seq x y z
N MET A 1 9.98 -17.25 -25.72
CA MET A 1 9.14 -16.31 -24.94
C MET A 1 9.25 -16.70 -23.47
N ARG A 2 10.08 -16.02 -22.66
CA ARG A 2 10.23 -16.26 -21.23
C ARG A 2 9.26 -15.36 -20.47
N LYS A 3 8.28 -15.97 -19.79
CA LYS A 3 7.39 -15.30 -18.85
C LYS A 3 8.20 -14.93 -17.60
N VAL A 4 8.55 -13.67 -17.44
CA VAL A 4 9.06 -13.15 -16.18
C VAL A 4 7.85 -12.75 -15.34
N THR A 5 7.29 -13.71 -14.63
CA THR A 5 6.33 -13.44 -13.55
C THR A 5 7.15 -13.03 -12.32
N LEU A 6 7.42 -11.75 -12.21
CA LEU A 6 8.04 -11.19 -11.01
C LEU A 6 6.98 -11.13 -9.92
N SER A 7 7.00 -12.11 -9.05
CA SER A 7 6.13 -12.14 -7.86
C SER A 7 6.64 -11.14 -6.83
N ILE A 8 6.15 -9.91 -6.91
CA ILE A 8 6.41 -8.80 -5.97
C ILE A 8 6.23 -9.19 -4.49
N PRO A 9 5.29 -10.10 -4.08
CA PRO A 9 5.14 -10.47 -2.68
C PRO A 9 6.35 -11.17 -2.07
N VAL A 10 7.16 -11.88 -2.86
CA VAL A 10 8.35 -12.58 -2.35
C VAL A 10 9.50 -11.62 -2.06
N ALA A 11 9.63 -10.53 -2.82
CA ALA A 11 10.68 -9.53 -2.61
C ALA A 11 10.47 -8.73 -1.32
N VAL A 12 9.21 -8.42 -0.97
CA VAL A 12 8.89 -7.71 0.27
C VAL A 12 9.15 -8.60 1.49
N LEU A 13 8.85 -9.90 1.41
CA LEU A 13 9.12 -10.85 2.48
C LEU A 13 10.64 -11.07 2.68
N ALA A 14 11.41 -11.08 1.61
CA ALA A 14 12.86 -11.22 1.66
C ALA A 14 13.56 -9.99 2.26
N LEU A 15 13.05 -8.78 2.03
CA LEU A 15 13.57 -7.56 2.67
C LEU A 15 13.34 -7.56 4.19
N CYS A 16 12.20 -8.09 4.64
CA CYS A 16 11.91 -8.21 6.08
C CYS A 16 12.80 -9.23 6.78
N LEU A 17 13.20 -10.30 6.11
CA LEU A 17 14.07 -11.33 6.66
C LEU A 17 15.57 -10.94 6.63
N GLY A 18 15.99 -10.12 5.66
CA GLY A 18 17.35 -9.63 5.56
C GLY A 18 17.74 -8.56 6.58
N ALA A 19 16.76 -7.81 7.09
CA ALA A 19 16.97 -6.79 8.13
C ALA A 19 17.27 -7.38 9.52
N ALA A 20 17.11 -8.69 9.71
CA ALA A 20 17.36 -9.37 10.98
C ALA A 20 18.84 -9.67 11.27
N GLN A 21 19.76 -9.37 10.33
CA GLN A 21 21.18 -9.70 10.46
C GLN A 21 22.13 -8.50 10.47
N LEU A 22 21.68 -7.31 10.83
CA LEU A 22 22.60 -6.22 11.12
C LEU A 22 23.27 -6.48 12.47
N PRO A 23 24.64 -6.47 12.52
CA PRO A 23 25.37 -6.80 13.74
C PRO A 23 24.98 -5.85 14.87
N ALA A 24 24.56 -6.45 15.96
CA ALA A 24 24.08 -5.80 17.17
C ALA A 24 25.10 -4.81 17.71
N GLN A 25 24.75 -3.55 17.71
CA GLN A 25 25.28 -2.60 18.68
C GLN A 25 24.63 -2.91 20.02
N GLN A 26 25.45 -3.30 20.99
CA GLN A 26 25.24 -3.48 22.44
C GLN A 26 23.83 -3.82 22.99
N PRO A 27 23.72 -4.76 23.93
CA PRO A 27 22.46 -5.28 24.44
C PRO A 27 21.78 -4.33 25.42
N GLY A 28 21.20 -3.26 24.92
CA GLY A 28 20.08 -2.64 25.58
C GLY A 28 18.86 -3.45 25.18
N SER A 29 18.20 -4.14 26.12
CA SER A 29 17.02 -4.98 25.88
C SER A 29 15.95 -4.24 25.07
N SER A 30 16.05 -4.29 23.75
CA SER A 30 15.05 -3.74 22.85
C SER A 30 13.91 -4.74 22.76
N THR A 31 12.90 -4.50 23.60
CA THR A 31 11.68 -5.30 23.60
C THR A 31 10.81 -4.84 22.44
N PHE A 32 10.73 -5.62 21.38
CA PHE A 32 9.77 -5.40 20.30
C PHE A 32 8.39 -5.87 20.75
N GLN A 33 7.38 -5.08 20.46
CA GLN A 33 5.97 -5.40 20.70
C GLN A 33 5.27 -5.60 19.36
N TRP A 34 4.59 -6.72 19.22
CA TRP A 34 3.88 -7.10 18.00
C TRP A 34 2.39 -7.00 18.23
N TYR A 35 1.68 -6.39 17.32
CA TYR A 35 0.23 -6.27 17.35
C TYR A 35 -0.33 -6.69 15.98
N ILE A 36 -1.35 -7.51 16.00
CA ILE A 36 -2.17 -7.81 14.82
C ILE A 36 -3.56 -7.22 15.06
N GLY A 37 -4.17 -6.69 14.02
CA GLY A 37 -5.46 -6.03 14.16
C GLY A 37 -6.30 -6.04 12.91
N GLY A 38 -7.60 -5.77 13.12
CA GLY A 38 -8.57 -5.51 12.09
C GLY A 38 -8.99 -4.05 12.13
N GLN A 39 -9.36 -3.52 10.97
CA GLN A 39 -9.82 -2.15 10.81
C GLN A 39 -10.98 -2.05 9.82
N GLY A 40 -11.80 -1.03 10.01
CA GLY A 40 -12.85 -0.64 9.09
C GLY A 40 -12.95 0.87 8.99
N GLY A 41 -13.54 1.35 7.92
CA GLY A 41 -13.67 2.79 7.71
C GLY A 41 -14.13 3.14 6.31
N ILE A 42 -13.65 4.26 5.82
CA ILE A 42 -13.97 4.78 4.49
C ILE A 42 -12.70 5.24 3.78
N ILE A 43 -12.69 5.09 2.47
CA ILE A 43 -11.68 5.69 1.59
C ILE A 43 -12.36 6.62 0.59
N ASN A 44 -11.85 7.84 0.49
CA ASN A 44 -12.23 8.83 -0.51
C ASN A 44 -11.11 8.95 -1.54
N PHE A 45 -11.42 8.71 -2.79
CA PHE A 45 -10.48 8.78 -3.91
C PHE A 45 -11.10 9.51 -5.09
N GLY A 46 -10.26 10.04 -5.98
CA GLY A 46 -10.68 10.67 -7.21
C GLY A 46 -10.50 9.74 -8.40
N THR A 47 -11.41 9.86 -9.37
CA THR A 47 -11.31 9.31 -10.72
C THR A 47 -11.65 10.40 -11.72
N ILE A 48 -11.62 10.11 -13.01
CA ILE A 48 -12.07 11.06 -14.04
C ILE A 48 -13.56 11.42 -13.91
N ALA A 49 -14.36 10.54 -13.32
CA ALA A 49 -15.79 10.78 -13.05
C ALA A 49 -16.05 11.65 -11.81
N GLY A 50 -15.01 12.00 -11.04
CA GLY A 50 -15.08 12.79 -9.82
C GLY A 50 -14.54 12.05 -8.60
N ARG A 51 -14.86 12.59 -7.40
CA ARG A 51 -14.46 11.97 -6.13
C ARG A 51 -15.56 11.05 -5.61
N LYS A 52 -15.14 9.90 -5.10
CA LYS A 52 -16.01 8.92 -4.49
C LYS A 52 -15.52 8.46 -3.13
N THR A 53 -16.48 8.14 -2.26
CA THR A 53 -16.21 7.56 -0.95
C THR A 53 -16.85 6.19 -0.89
N VAL A 54 -16.04 5.18 -0.55
CA VAL A 54 -16.51 3.79 -0.40
C VAL A 54 -16.13 3.25 0.97
N PRO A 55 -16.91 2.30 1.53
CA PRO A 55 -16.53 1.59 2.73
C PRO A 55 -15.27 0.76 2.49
N LEU A 56 -14.51 0.57 3.55
CA LEU A 56 -13.20 -0.07 3.54
C LEU A 56 -13.08 -0.99 4.75
N GLY A 57 -12.49 -2.16 4.55
CA GLY A 57 -12.11 -3.08 5.61
C GLY A 57 -10.71 -3.61 5.40
N GLY A 58 -10.06 -4.07 6.46
CA GLY A 58 -8.71 -4.58 6.31
C GLY A 58 -8.08 -5.12 7.57
N ALA A 59 -6.84 -5.56 7.41
CA ALA A 59 -5.99 -6.05 8.48
C ALA A 59 -4.69 -5.28 8.55
N GLN A 60 -4.07 -5.27 9.72
CA GLN A 60 -2.80 -4.62 9.94
C GLN A 60 -1.90 -5.38 10.91
N LEU A 61 -0.61 -5.23 10.70
CA LEU A 61 0.45 -5.67 11.59
C LEU A 61 1.26 -4.45 12.01
N LEU A 62 1.38 -4.27 13.33
CA LEU A 62 2.19 -3.20 13.89
C LEU A 62 3.33 -3.82 14.73
N VAL A 63 4.56 -3.49 14.37
CA VAL A 63 5.77 -3.86 15.10
C VAL A 63 6.34 -2.62 15.73
N MET A 64 6.29 -2.53 17.05
CA MET A 64 6.76 -1.37 17.82
C MET A 64 8.10 -1.65 18.46
N GLY A 65 9.05 -0.76 18.27
CA GLY A 65 10.20 -0.59 19.13
C GLY A 65 9.87 0.33 20.33
N LYS A 66 10.82 1.10 20.82
CA LYS A 66 10.59 1.98 21.99
C LYS A 66 9.49 3.02 21.77
N ARG A 67 9.59 3.83 20.72
CA ARG A 67 8.66 4.93 20.38
C ARG A 67 8.36 5.00 18.88
N THR A 68 8.97 4.14 18.12
CA THR A 68 8.80 4.05 16.66
C THR A 68 8.38 2.64 16.29
N GLY A 69 7.73 2.49 15.18
CA GLY A 69 7.29 1.19 14.71
C GLY A 69 7.07 1.15 13.21
N LEU A 70 6.91 -0.06 12.72
CA LEU A 70 6.51 -0.36 11.36
C LEU A 70 5.05 -0.81 11.37
N LEU A 71 4.21 -0.10 10.66
CA LEU A 71 2.81 -0.46 10.43
C LEU A 71 2.66 -0.96 9.00
N LEU A 72 2.24 -2.20 8.86
CA LEU A 72 1.88 -2.81 7.59
C LEU A 72 0.37 -2.95 7.55
N SER A 73 -0.29 -2.56 6.45
CA SER A 73 -1.73 -2.74 6.29
C SER A 73 -2.12 -3.24 4.91
N VAL A 74 -3.18 -4.03 4.89
CA VAL A 74 -3.88 -4.47 3.69
C VAL A 74 -5.34 -4.09 3.87
N GLU A 75 -5.86 -3.31 2.95
CA GLU A 75 -7.20 -2.73 2.99
C GLU A 75 -7.91 -2.98 1.68
N GLU A 76 -9.20 -3.26 1.73
CA GLU A 76 -10.07 -3.45 0.58
C GLU A 76 -11.27 -2.54 0.66
N GLY A 77 -11.49 -1.76 -0.40
CA GLY A 77 -12.64 -0.89 -0.56
C GLY A 77 -13.74 -1.61 -1.32
N PHE A 78 -14.94 -1.59 -0.80
CA PHE A 78 -16.07 -2.36 -1.32
C PHE A 78 -17.04 -1.49 -2.12
N GLY A 79 -17.57 -2.04 -3.23
CA GLY A 79 -18.62 -1.40 -4.02
C GLY A 79 -18.15 -0.21 -4.85
N SER A 80 -16.91 -0.22 -5.27
CA SER A 80 -16.33 0.81 -6.11
C SER A 80 -16.59 0.55 -7.59
N ASN A 81 -17.84 0.58 -8.04
CA ASN A 81 -18.14 0.58 -9.48
C ASN A 81 -17.73 1.92 -10.09
N GLU A 82 -16.42 2.10 -10.37
CA GLU A 82 -15.85 3.37 -10.79
C GLU A 82 -15.26 3.29 -12.19
N GLN A 83 -15.23 4.46 -12.83
CA GLN A 83 -14.65 4.61 -14.16
C GLN A 83 -13.38 5.45 -14.09
N GLY A 84 -12.31 4.90 -14.66
CA GLY A 84 -11.10 5.61 -15.01
C GLY A 84 -10.94 5.69 -16.52
N ALA A 85 -9.90 6.36 -16.99
CA ALA A 85 -9.54 6.36 -18.40
C ALA A 85 -8.03 6.35 -18.56
N TYR A 86 -7.59 5.79 -19.68
CA TYR A 86 -6.21 5.85 -20.09
C TYR A 86 -6.12 6.08 -21.60
N THR A 87 -4.96 6.45 -22.07
CA THR A 87 -4.72 6.69 -23.49
C THR A 87 -3.88 5.58 -24.09
N LEU A 88 -4.31 5.06 -25.23
CA LEU A 88 -3.53 4.17 -26.08
C LEU A 88 -2.93 4.97 -27.24
N GLN A 89 -1.63 4.80 -27.46
CA GLN A 89 -0.94 5.32 -28.64
C GLN A 89 -0.36 4.17 -29.44
N ALA A 90 -0.69 4.12 -30.72
CA ALA A 90 -0.04 3.24 -31.68
C ALA A 90 1.17 3.96 -32.30
N ILE A 91 2.35 3.37 -32.20
CA ILE A 91 3.61 3.89 -32.71
C ILE A 91 4.17 2.90 -33.71
N ASN A 92 4.49 3.37 -34.92
CA ASN A 92 5.06 2.54 -35.97
C ASN A 92 6.55 2.23 -35.72
N ALA A 93 7.15 1.42 -36.59
CA ALA A 93 8.56 1.03 -36.52
C ALA A 93 9.53 2.23 -36.71
N GLN A 94 9.06 3.36 -37.22
CA GLN A 94 9.80 4.61 -37.39
C GLN A 94 9.63 5.58 -36.21
N ASP A 95 9.13 5.10 -35.07
CA ASP A 95 8.87 5.88 -33.86
C ASP A 95 7.87 7.05 -34.03
N THR A 96 6.98 6.94 -35.01
CA THR A 96 5.94 7.94 -35.27
C THR A 96 4.61 7.47 -34.69
N VAL A 97 3.90 8.36 -33.97
CA VAL A 97 2.55 8.12 -33.51
C VAL A 97 1.60 8.11 -34.71
N VAL A 98 1.01 6.97 -35.01
CA VAL A 98 0.09 6.75 -36.14
C VAL A 98 -1.38 6.70 -35.70
N GLY A 99 -1.62 6.62 -34.40
CA GLY A 99 -2.98 6.63 -33.84
C GLY A 99 -2.97 6.89 -32.35
N GLN A 100 -4.04 7.51 -31.85
CA GLN A 100 -4.26 7.74 -30.42
C GLN A 100 -5.74 7.55 -30.12
N GLN A 101 -6.03 6.84 -29.01
CA GLN A 101 -7.40 6.57 -28.58
C GLN A 101 -7.47 6.63 -27.05
N GLY A 102 -8.50 7.33 -26.54
CA GLY A 102 -8.89 7.26 -25.14
C GLY A 102 -9.71 5.99 -24.88
N VAL A 103 -9.38 5.27 -23.83
CA VAL A 103 -10.10 4.05 -23.40
C VAL A 103 -10.67 4.30 -22.01
N ALA A 104 -11.99 4.11 -21.88
CA ALA A 104 -12.63 4.06 -20.57
C ALA A 104 -12.42 2.68 -19.95
N ALA A 105 -12.07 2.65 -18.69
CA ALA A 105 -11.93 1.43 -17.91
C ALA A 105 -12.76 1.54 -16.64
N SER A 106 -13.47 0.48 -16.28
CA SER A 106 -14.18 0.37 -15.01
C SER A 106 -13.51 -0.66 -14.10
N PHE A 107 -13.65 -0.50 -12.81
CA PHE A 107 -13.17 -1.45 -11.81
C PHE A 107 -14.20 -1.60 -10.68
N THR A 108 -14.26 -2.79 -10.06
CA THR A 108 -15.23 -3.11 -9.01
C THR A 108 -14.61 -3.09 -7.62
N ASP A 109 -13.34 -3.41 -7.49
CA ASP A 109 -12.65 -3.52 -6.21
C ASP A 109 -11.38 -2.67 -6.19
N LEU A 110 -11.11 -2.14 -5.01
CA LEU A 110 -9.94 -1.33 -4.73
C LEU A 110 -9.19 -1.93 -3.55
N ARG A 111 -7.94 -2.34 -3.75
CA ARG A 111 -7.05 -2.81 -2.68
C ARG A 111 -5.94 -1.82 -2.43
N LYS A 112 -5.65 -1.60 -1.17
CA LYS A 112 -4.55 -0.73 -0.74
C LYS A 112 -3.61 -1.51 0.16
N TYR A 113 -2.33 -1.53 -0.21
CA TYR A 113 -1.24 -2.10 0.57
C TYR A 113 -0.37 -0.95 1.03
N SER A 114 -0.04 -0.88 2.31
CA SER A 114 0.84 0.17 2.80
C SER A 114 1.84 -0.31 3.84
N ALA A 115 3.02 0.33 3.84
CA ALA A 115 4.08 0.16 4.82
C ALA A 115 4.44 1.55 5.34
N MET A 116 4.26 1.77 6.64
CA MET A 116 4.40 3.07 7.28
C MET A 116 5.38 2.98 8.45
N LEU A 117 6.33 3.91 8.52
CA LEU A 117 7.09 4.16 9.73
C LEU A 117 6.29 5.12 10.61
N ILE A 118 5.97 4.70 11.82
CA ILE A 118 5.20 5.50 12.76
C ILE A 118 6.02 5.88 13.99
N ALA A 119 5.68 7.01 14.58
CA ALA A 119 6.22 7.48 15.83
C ALA A 119 5.09 7.74 16.84
N MET A 120 5.32 7.36 18.09
CA MET A 120 4.46 7.58 19.25
C MET A 120 5.21 8.43 20.26
N PRO A 121 5.16 9.77 20.16
CA PRO A 121 6.02 10.66 20.96
C PRO A 121 5.67 10.65 22.45
N ILE A 122 4.42 10.39 22.78
CA ILE A 122 3.88 10.45 24.15
C ILE A 122 3.46 9.03 24.56
N ARG A 123 3.70 8.68 25.81
CA ARG A 123 3.21 7.44 26.43
C ARG A 123 2.06 7.77 27.37
N GLY A 124 1.02 6.95 27.31
CA GLY A 124 -0.17 7.08 28.15
C GLY A 124 -1.26 6.13 27.69
N PRO A 125 -2.41 6.15 28.38
CA PRO A 125 -3.55 5.36 27.95
C PRO A 125 -4.09 5.79 26.56
N ILE A 126 -3.94 7.08 26.24
CA ILE A 126 -4.24 7.64 24.92
C ILE A 126 -2.91 8.14 24.34
N THR A 127 -2.50 7.56 23.23
CA THR A 127 -1.21 7.83 22.61
C THR A 127 -1.43 8.34 21.19
N PRO A 128 -1.13 9.61 20.89
CA PRO A 128 -1.11 10.11 19.53
C PRO A 128 0.04 9.45 18.77
N PHE A 129 -0.18 9.21 17.48
CA PHE A 129 0.85 8.72 16.57
C PHE A 129 0.77 9.42 15.22
N PHE A 130 1.89 9.49 14.56
CA PHE A 130 2.01 9.96 13.19
C PHE A 130 3.07 9.15 12.46
N GLY A 131 3.01 9.14 11.15
CA GLY A 131 3.95 8.39 10.35
C GLY A 131 3.95 8.76 8.89
N ILE A 132 4.97 8.27 8.22
CA ILE A 132 5.15 8.40 6.77
C ILE A 132 5.43 7.03 6.19
N GLY A 133 5.09 6.84 4.94
CA GLY A 133 5.36 5.57 4.27
C GLY A 133 5.01 5.57 2.80
N VAL A 134 4.94 4.37 2.28
CA VAL A 134 4.66 4.10 0.88
C VAL A 134 3.61 3.00 0.75
N GLY A 135 3.00 2.91 -0.40
CA GLY A 135 2.06 1.84 -0.67
C GLY A 135 1.72 1.69 -2.15
N ILE A 136 0.81 0.78 -2.41
CA ILE A 136 0.29 0.47 -3.73
C ILE A 136 -1.22 0.46 -3.64
N LEU A 137 -1.87 1.20 -4.53
CA LEU A 137 -3.28 1.04 -4.88
C LEU A 137 -3.37 0.06 -6.04
N HIS A 138 -4.25 -0.91 -5.92
CA HIS A 138 -4.50 -1.92 -6.94
C HIS A 138 -5.99 -2.07 -7.17
N THR A 139 -6.41 -2.05 -8.45
CA THR A 139 -7.80 -2.32 -8.84
C THR A 139 -7.97 -3.74 -9.33
N SER A 140 -9.15 -4.31 -9.10
CA SER A 140 -9.56 -5.60 -9.65
C SER A 140 -10.98 -5.55 -10.21
N GLY A 141 -11.37 -6.60 -10.92
CA GLY A 141 -12.65 -6.60 -11.65
C GLY A 141 -12.67 -5.58 -12.79
N ASN A 142 -11.55 -5.36 -13.44
CA ASN A 142 -11.40 -4.34 -14.47
C ASN A 142 -12.12 -4.73 -15.77
N THR A 143 -12.75 -3.74 -16.39
CA THR A 143 -13.37 -3.88 -17.73
C THR A 143 -12.91 -2.71 -18.61
N PRO A 144 -12.26 -2.95 -19.76
CA PRO A 144 -11.93 -4.25 -20.36
C PRO A 144 -10.94 -5.08 -19.55
N ASP A 145 -11.08 -6.40 -19.57
CA ASP A 145 -10.17 -7.36 -18.93
C ASP A 145 -8.98 -7.66 -19.87
N ASP A 146 -8.11 -6.69 -20.03
CA ASP A 146 -6.90 -6.76 -20.85
C ASP A 146 -5.63 -6.44 -20.07
N ASN A 147 -4.48 -6.69 -20.70
CA ASN A 147 -3.18 -6.46 -20.06
C ASN A 147 -2.89 -4.95 -19.83
N PHE A 148 -3.45 -4.08 -20.65
CA PHE A 148 -3.26 -2.63 -20.50
C PHE A 148 -3.99 -2.12 -19.28
N THR A 149 -5.28 -2.45 -19.14
CA THR A 149 -6.11 -2.04 -18.00
C THR A 149 -5.57 -2.61 -16.69
N LYS A 150 -5.13 -3.87 -16.66
CA LYS A 150 -4.50 -4.50 -15.50
C LYS A 150 -3.20 -3.80 -15.09
N SER A 151 -2.38 -3.40 -16.04
CA SER A 151 -1.10 -2.74 -15.76
C SER A 151 -1.29 -1.33 -15.21
N ILE A 152 -2.28 -0.59 -15.73
CA ILE A 152 -2.60 0.77 -15.28
C ILE A 152 -3.37 0.76 -13.95
N GLY A 153 -4.04 -0.35 -13.63
CA GLY A 153 -4.80 -0.54 -12.40
C GLY A 153 -3.95 -0.59 -11.11
N SER A 154 -2.62 -0.56 -11.21
CA SER A 154 -1.73 -0.59 -10.05
C SER A 154 -0.88 0.66 -10.00
N SER A 155 -0.96 1.44 -8.92
CA SER A 155 -0.25 2.70 -8.78
C SER A 155 0.42 2.82 -7.41
N GLY A 156 1.69 3.20 -7.40
CA GLY A 156 2.43 3.50 -6.18
C GLY A 156 2.07 4.88 -5.61
N PHE A 157 2.14 5.02 -4.30
CA PHE A 157 1.92 6.29 -3.61
C PHE A 157 2.84 6.45 -2.41
N GLY A 158 3.13 7.70 -2.04
CA GLY A 158 3.62 8.08 -0.73
C GLY A 158 2.45 8.38 0.21
N ALA A 159 2.61 8.21 1.52
CA ALA A 159 1.54 8.45 2.46
C ALA A 159 1.99 9.09 3.76
N PHE A 160 1.07 9.86 4.37
CA PHE A 160 1.13 10.34 5.75
C PHE A 160 -0.02 9.73 6.52
N VAL A 161 0.23 9.34 7.78
CA VAL A 161 -0.79 8.86 8.69
C VAL A 161 -0.69 9.62 10.02
N GLY A 162 -1.82 9.89 10.61
CA GLY A 162 -1.94 10.43 11.97
C GLY A 162 -3.14 9.83 12.67
N GLY A 163 -3.05 9.62 13.96
CA GLY A 163 -4.14 8.99 14.70
C GLY A 163 -3.94 8.98 16.20
N LEU A 164 -4.89 8.35 16.86
CA LEU A 164 -4.89 8.11 18.30
C LEU A 164 -4.97 6.60 18.56
N ASN A 165 -4.21 6.15 19.52
CA ASN A 165 -4.20 4.78 20.00
C ASN A 165 -4.60 4.78 21.49
N PHE A 166 -5.59 3.97 21.82
CA PHE A 166 -6.06 3.76 23.19
C PHE A 166 -5.74 2.33 23.60
N GLN A 167 -4.85 2.16 24.58
CA GLN A 167 -4.35 0.84 24.98
C GLN A 167 -4.91 0.43 26.33
N VAL A 168 -5.50 -0.76 26.36
CA VAL A 168 -5.94 -1.44 27.59
C VAL A 168 -5.39 -2.86 27.60
N SER A 169 -4.39 -3.08 28.46
CA SER A 169 -3.70 -4.37 28.56
C SER A 169 -3.11 -4.82 27.21
N ARG A 170 -3.55 -5.96 26.69
CA ARG A 170 -3.12 -6.50 25.38
C ARG A 170 -3.95 -5.99 24.19
N PHE A 171 -5.06 -5.30 24.49
CA PHE A 171 -5.92 -4.73 23.46
C PHE A 171 -5.61 -3.25 23.25
N SER A 172 -5.72 -2.83 22.03
CA SER A 172 -5.56 -1.44 21.65
C SER A 172 -6.64 -1.07 20.62
N ALA A 173 -7.46 -0.07 20.94
CA ALA A 173 -8.34 0.56 19.98
C ALA A 173 -7.60 1.72 19.31
N PHE A 174 -7.85 1.96 18.06
CA PHE A 174 -7.24 3.10 17.36
C PHE A 174 -8.22 3.75 16.39
N GLY A 175 -7.98 5.02 16.11
CA GLY A 175 -8.57 5.77 15.02
C GLY A 175 -7.45 6.49 14.27
N GLN A 176 -7.46 6.43 12.93
CA GLN A 176 -6.43 7.04 12.11
C GLN A 176 -6.99 7.67 10.85
N TYR A 177 -6.31 8.72 10.43
CA TYR A 177 -6.47 9.36 9.14
C TYR A 177 -5.19 9.20 8.34
N GLN A 178 -5.33 8.81 7.09
CA GLN A 178 -4.22 8.68 6.15
C GLN A 178 -4.53 9.49 4.90
N ILE A 179 -3.55 10.25 4.45
CA ILE A 179 -3.56 10.94 3.15
C ILE A 179 -2.42 10.38 2.30
N THR A 180 -2.70 10.09 1.03
CA THR A 180 -1.67 9.67 0.08
C THR A 180 -1.28 10.82 -0.84
N THR A 181 -0.11 10.75 -1.45
CA THR A 181 0.20 11.54 -2.64
C THR A 181 -0.72 11.15 -3.80
N ALA A 182 -0.79 11.98 -4.82
CA ALA A 182 -1.37 11.55 -6.09
C ALA A 182 -0.59 10.30 -6.60
N PRO A 183 -1.29 9.28 -7.09
CA PRO A 183 -0.64 8.11 -7.67
C PRO A 183 0.17 8.49 -8.90
N ASN A 184 1.29 7.80 -9.11
CA ASN A 184 2.13 8.03 -10.28
C ASN A 184 1.44 7.56 -11.56
N GLU A 185 1.63 8.29 -12.64
CA GLU A 185 1.19 7.86 -13.96
C GLU A 185 1.87 6.53 -14.33
N GLN A 186 1.08 5.59 -14.84
CA GLN A 186 1.56 4.30 -15.30
C GLN A 186 1.75 4.31 -16.80
N VAL A 187 2.83 3.69 -17.25
CA VAL A 187 3.14 3.52 -18.68
C VAL A 187 3.38 2.04 -18.94
N PHE A 188 2.61 1.48 -19.83
CA PHE A 188 2.77 0.10 -20.26
C PHE A 188 3.02 0.06 -21.77
N THR A 189 4.02 -0.69 -22.21
CA THR A 189 4.38 -0.79 -23.64
C THR A 189 4.34 -2.24 -24.09
N GLN A 190 3.55 -2.50 -25.10
CA GLN A 190 3.51 -3.78 -25.84
C GLN A 190 4.21 -3.60 -27.18
N ARG A 191 5.26 -4.38 -27.44
CA ARG A 191 6.02 -4.36 -28.69
C ARG A 191 5.62 -5.53 -29.58
N PHE A 192 5.60 -5.31 -30.89
CA PHE A 192 5.32 -6.30 -31.92
C PHE A 192 6.60 -6.65 -32.69
N SER A 193 6.55 -7.78 -33.42
CA SER A 193 7.70 -8.30 -34.17
C SER A 193 8.09 -7.46 -35.38
N ASP A 194 7.20 -6.64 -35.89
CA ASP A 194 7.41 -5.69 -36.99
C ASP A 194 8.08 -4.37 -36.55
N GLY A 195 8.43 -4.26 -35.26
CA GLY A 195 9.04 -3.07 -34.67
C GLY A 195 8.02 -2.01 -34.21
N SER A 196 6.75 -2.18 -34.50
CA SER A 196 5.68 -1.32 -33.98
C SER A 196 5.41 -1.58 -32.51
N ARG A 197 4.76 -0.61 -31.83
CA ARG A 197 4.38 -0.76 -30.42
C ARG A 197 3.08 -0.04 -30.10
N ILE A 198 2.39 -0.54 -29.10
CA ILE A 198 1.28 0.15 -28.45
C ILE A 198 1.75 0.58 -27.05
N VAL A 199 1.56 1.85 -26.75
CA VAL A 199 1.86 2.44 -25.44
C VAL A 199 0.54 2.84 -24.82
N ALA A 200 0.25 2.27 -23.64
CA ALA A 200 -0.84 2.70 -22.79
C ALA A 200 -0.26 3.59 -21.68
N PHE A 201 -0.81 4.76 -21.48
CA PHE A 201 -0.41 5.66 -20.40
C PHE A 201 -1.62 6.33 -19.76
N GLY A 202 -1.52 6.55 -18.47
CA GLY A 202 -2.58 7.15 -17.68
C GLY A 202 -2.61 6.63 -16.25
N ASN A 203 -3.65 7.02 -15.56
CA ASN A 203 -3.90 6.58 -14.20
C ASN A 203 -5.41 6.50 -13.96
N LEU A 204 -5.87 5.39 -13.39
CA LEU A 204 -7.28 5.23 -13.03
C LEU A 204 -7.69 6.16 -11.86
N PHE A 205 -6.72 6.62 -11.07
CA PHE A 205 -6.93 7.49 -9.93
C PHE A 205 -6.42 8.89 -10.21
N THR A 206 -7.15 9.89 -9.74
CA THR A 206 -6.78 11.31 -9.84
C THR A 206 -6.61 11.91 -8.44
N GLY A 207 -5.47 12.56 -8.21
CA GLY A 207 -5.18 13.25 -6.97
C GLY A 207 -4.98 12.34 -5.74
N PRO A 208 -4.82 12.95 -4.56
CA PRO A 208 -4.60 12.23 -3.32
C PRO A 208 -5.84 11.45 -2.87
N THR A 209 -5.64 10.33 -2.18
CA THR A 209 -6.70 9.60 -1.47
C THR A 209 -6.70 9.97 0.00
N HIS A 210 -7.89 9.96 0.59
CA HIS A 210 -8.11 10.22 2.01
C HIS A 210 -8.76 8.99 2.62
N THR A 211 -8.18 8.44 3.68
CA THR A 211 -8.69 7.24 4.34
C THR A 211 -8.90 7.53 5.82
N PHE A 212 -10.08 7.23 6.33
CA PHE A 212 -10.42 7.25 7.75
C PHE A 212 -10.71 5.84 8.19
N THR A 213 -9.95 5.32 9.14
CA THR A 213 -10.15 3.98 9.69
C THR A 213 -10.12 3.99 11.21
N ALA A 214 -10.89 3.08 11.78
CA ALA A 214 -10.84 2.72 13.18
C ALA A 214 -10.76 1.21 13.31
N GLY A 215 -10.19 0.72 14.41
CA GLY A 215 -10.04 -0.72 14.57
C GLY A 215 -9.52 -1.12 15.93
N LEU A 216 -9.28 -2.41 16.04
CA LEU A 216 -8.74 -3.04 17.24
C LEU A 216 -7.45 -3.78 16.89
N ARG A 217 -6.49 -3.73 17.79
CA ARG A 217 -5.23 -4.49 17.74
C ARG A 217 -5.10 -5.36 18.97
N PHE A 218 -4.56 -6.53 18.78
CA PHE A 218 -4.22 -7.47 19.85
C PHE A 218 -2.70 -7.64 19.92
N GLY A 219 -2.12 -7.43 21.10
CA GLY A 219 -0.70 -7.61 21.38
C GLY A 219 -0.33 -9.09 21.48
N LEU A 220 0.52 -9.56 20.58
CA LEU A 220 1.01 -10.95 20.54
C LEU A 220 2.08 -11.25 21.60
N GLY A 221 2.48 -10.23 22.37
CA GLY A 221 3.51 -10.32 23.39
C GLY A 221 4.81 -9.63 23.00
N ASN A 222 5.77 -9.65 23.93
CA ASN A 222 7.09 -9.07 23.73
C ASN A 222 8.03 -10.14 23.22
N ALA A 223 8.63 -9.95 22.06
CA ALA A 223 9.82 -10.70 21.69
C ALA A 223 10.99 -10.18 22.53
N LYS A 224 11.24 -10.84 23.66
CA LYS A 224 12.52 -10.68 24.37
C LYS A 224 13.55 -11.45 23.54
N GLU A 225 14.46 -10.75 22.89
CA GLU A 225 15.72 -11.37 22.50
C GLU A 225 16.36 -11.94 23.77
N ARG A 226 16.28 -13.23 23.95
CA ARG A 226 17.17 -13.94 24.89
C ARG A 226 18.56 -13.78 24.32
N ALA A 227 19.30 -12.80 24.81
CA ALA A 227 20.74 -12.87 24.76
C ALA A 227 21.10 -14.21 25.43
N THR A 228 21.43 -15.21 24.65
CA THR A 228 22.12 -16.39 25.14
C THR A 228 23.45 -15.87 25.67
N SER A 229 23.51 -15.61 26.97
CA SER A 229 24.78 -15.49 27.68
C SER A 229 25.43 -16.87 27.60
N GLY A 230 26.20 -17.11 26.57
CA GLY A 230 27.17 -18.18 26.54
C GLY A 230 28.23 -17.84 27.56
N GLY A 231 28.07 -18.34 28.77
CA GLY A 231 29.15 -18.41 29.71
C GLY A 231 30.19 -19.43 29.22
N TYR A 232 31.41 -18.99 29.17
CA TYR A 232 32.62 -19.78 29.43
C TYR A 232 33.54 -18.90 30.25
#